data_cf35ff2c8f53a16460fadef2f6d57b0a
#
_entry.id   cf35ff2c8f53a16460fadef2f6d57b0a
#
_cell.length_a   1.000
_cell.length_b   1.000
_cell.length_c   1.000
_cell.angle_alpha   90.00
_cell.angle_beta   90.00
_cell.angle_gamma   90.00
#
_symmetry.space_group_name_H-M   'P 1'
#
loop_
_entity.id
_entity.type
_entity.pdbx_description
1 polymer ?
#
loop_
_entity_poly.entity_id
_entity_poly.type
_entity_poly.pdbx_seq_one_letter_code
_entity_poly.pdbx_strand_id
1 'polypeptide(L)'
;MGYDEENFTEEDDLGKEHSMVDWTRIVLQGICLAIFGILGLIGNSSAMAYFSIGKKYKRAFESFMLWLAFFDNIFIIVCLLLYAIPEYLNYNKIDSTEYNAYLIPWLVPIGQVAASCNILFTIAISYERYKVVCNPLQHRARSAQFSSTHILRIIAFSLIYNSSKFFEWKTVVFDDENDGKVSTVCWADTFHTVCSRTSNV
;
A
#
# COMPACT_ATOMS: atom_id res chain seq x y z
N MET A 1 25.33 42.01 -22.63
CA MET A 1 25.75 40.75 -23.25
C MET A 1 26.26 39.82 -22.15
N GLY A 2 25.39 39.39 -21.25
CA GLY A 2 25.75 38.55 -20.11
C GLY A 2 24.54 37.86 -19.47
N TYR A 3 23.34 38.17 -19.95
CA TYR A 3 22.09 37.60 -19.35
C TYR A 3 21.60 36.33 -20.07
N ASP A 4 22.14 36.02 -21.24
CA ASP A 4 21.66 34.90 -22.05
C ASP A 4 22.40 33.58 -21.72
N GLU A 5 23.63 33.64 -21.19
CA GLU A 5 24.41 32.44 -20.82
C GLU A 5 23.98 31.86 -19.44
N GLU A 6 23.60 32.70 -18.47
CA GLU A 6 23.14 32.23 -17.16
C GLU A 6 21.79 31.55 -17.24
N ASN A 7 20.85 32.05 -18.05
CA ASN A 7 19.56 31.43 -18.26
C ASN A 7 19.67 30.07 -18.98
N PHE A 8 20.61 29.91 -19.91
CA PHE A 8 20.82 28.66 -20.65
C PHE A 8 21.36 27.54 -19.74
N THR A 9 22.23 27.86 -18.81
CA THR A 9 22.78 26.88 -17.84
C THR A 9 21.76 26.45 -16.78
N GLU A 10 20.89 27.37 -16.32
CA GLU A 10 19.81 27.03 -15.37
C GLU A 10 18.75 26.13 -16.01
N GLU A 11 18.35 26.36 -17.25
CA GLU A 11 17.38 25.48 -17.95
C GLU A 11 17.96 24.07 -18.21
N ASP A 12 19.26 23.97 -18.57
CA ASP A 12 19.94 22.69 -18.77
C ASP A 12 20.13 21.91 -17.49
N ASP A 13 20.39 22.56 -16.36
CA ASP A 13 20.51 21.90 -15.06
C ASP A 13 19.13 21.47 -14.51
N LEU A 14 18.11 22.30 -14.71
CA LEU A 14 16.72 21.93 -14.36
C LEU A 14 16.23 20.72 -15.17
N GLY A 15 16.55 20.66 -16.45
CA GLY A 15 16.23 19.53 -17.32
C GLY A 15 16.92 18.23 -16.93
N LYS A 16 18.17 18.30 -16.48
CA LYS A 16 18.93 17.14 -15.98
C LYS A 16 18.39 16.65 -14.63
N GLU A 17 18.04 17.56 -13.74
CA GLU A 17 17.45 17.22 -12.44
C GLU A 17 16.09 16.53 -12.60
N HIS A 18 15.24 17.05 -13.49
CA HIS A 18 13.94 16.43 -13.81
C HIS A 18 14.12 15.03 -14.41
N SER A 19 15.05 14.86 -15.35
CA SER A 19 15.37 13.55 -15.94
C SER A 19 15.91 12.55 -14.90
N MET A 20 16.74 12.98 -13.94
CA MET A 20 17.25 12.11 -12.88
C MET A 20 16.13 11.66 -11.91
N VAL A 21 15.21 12.55 -11.57
CA VAL A 21 14.06 12.23 -10.71
C VAL A 21 13.16 11.20 -11.39
N ASP A 22 12.89 11.36 -12.68
CA ASP A 22 12.06 10.43 -13.44
C ASP A 22 12.70 9.04 -13.53
N TRP A 23 13.98 8.95 -13.83
CA TRP A 23 14.72 7.68 -13.82
C TRP A 23 14.70 7.00 -12.45
N THR A 24 14.87 7.75 -11.38
CA THR A 24 14.83 7.23 -10.02
C THR A 24 13.46 6.66 -9.68
N ARG A 25 12.39 7.32 -10.09
CA ARG A 25 11.00 6.83 -9.90
C ARG A 25 10.77 5.54 -10.69
N ILE A 26 11.13 5.49 -11.96
CA ILE A 26 10.99 4.29 -12.81
C ILE A 26 11.73 3.10 -12.18
N VAL A 27 12.95 3.29 -11.73
CA VAL A 27 13.75 2.21 -11.14
C VAL A 27 13.18 1.77 -9.80
N LEU A 28 12.90 2.68 -8.87
CA LEU A 28 12.47 2.34 -7.52
C LEU A 28 11.00 1.90 -7.48
N GLN A 29 10.09 2.67 -8.06
CA GLN A 29 8.66 2.42 -7.99
C GLN A 29 8.18 1.44 -9.08
N GLY A 30 8.80 1.46 -10.25
CA GLY A 30 8.48 0.52 -11.31
C GLY A 30 9.17 -0.83 -11.10
N ILE A 31 10.47 -0.87 -11.33
CA ILE A 31 11.22 -2.13 -11.45
C ILE A 31 11.45 -2.80 -10.10
N CYS A 32 12.02 -2.09 -9.13
CA CYS A 32 12.36 -2.68 -7.82
C CYS A 32 11.10 -3.12 -7.08
N LEU A 33 10.06 -2.29 -7.05
CA LEU A 33 8.80 -2.64 -6.40
C LEU A 33 8.12 -3.83 -7.08
N ALA A 34 8.16 -3.94 -8.42
CA ALA A 34 7.61 -5.09 -9.13
C ALA A 34 8.35 -6.38 -8.79
N ILE A 35 9.69 -6.37 -8.82
CA ILE A 35 10.51 -7.56 -8.50
C ILE A 35 10.27 -8.00 -7.06
N PHE A 36 10.44 -7.10 -6.08
CA PHE A 36 10.26 -7.44 -4.67
C PHE A 36 8.81 -7.77 -4.33
N GLY A 37 7.86 -7.12 -5.00
CA GLY A 37 6.44 -7.43 -4.86
C GLY A 37 6.10 -8.84 -5.33
N ILE A 38 6.58 -9.28 -6.50
CA ILE A 38 6.37 -10.64 -7.00
C ILE A 38 7.02 -11.67 -6.07
N LEU A 39 8.26 -11.44 -5.63
CA LEU A 39 8.94 -12.32 -4.68
C LEU A 39 8.18 -12.39 -3.34
N GLY A 40 7.69 -11.27 -2.85
CA GLY A 40 6.86 -11.19 -1.65
C GLY A 40 5.54 -11.96 -1.79
N LEU A 41 4.84 -11.82 -2.92
CA LEU A 41 3.61 -12.57 -3.21
C LEU A 41 3.87 -14.09 -3.22
N ILE A 42 4.94 -14.54 -3.85
CA ILE A 42 5.33 -15.96 -3.87
C ILE A 42 5.65 -16.44 -2.46
N GLY A 43 6.44 -15.69 -1.69
CA GLY A 43 6.81 -16.04 -0.32
C GLY A 43 5.62 -16.13 0.62
N ASN A 44 4.76 -15.10 0.63
CA ASN A 44 3.58 -15.05 1.50
C ASN A 44 2.53 -16.07 1.07
N SER A 45 2.34 -16.32 -0.24
CA SER A 45 1.44 -17.37 -0.73
C SER A 45 1.92 -18.76 -0.35
N SER A 46 3.24 -19.01 -0.41
CA SER A 46 3.84 -20.27 0.04
C SER A 46 3.67 -20.47 1.54
N ALA A 47 3.84 -19.40 2.35
CA ALA A 47 3.58 -19.42 3.78
C ALA A 47 2.10 -19.71 4.07
N MET A 48 1.18 -19.08 3.36
CA MET A 48 -0.26 -19.36 3.47
C MET A 48 -0.57 -20.83 3.17
N ALA A 49 -0.03 -21.39 2.09
CA ALA A 49 -0.20 -22.78 1.72
C ALA A 49 0.32 -23.71 2.82
N TYR A 50 1.52 -23.45 3.33
CA TYR A 50 2.13 -24.23 4.41
C TYR A 50 1.29 -24.21 5.69
N PHE A 51 0.82 -23.05 6.14
CA PHE A 51 0.01 -22.92 7.34
C PHE A 51 -1.47 -23.33 7.12
N SER A 52 -1.94 -23.43 5.89
CA SER A 52 -3.29 -23.94 5.57
C SER A 52 -3.38 -25.46 5.60
N ILE A 53 -2.33 -26.15 5.13
CA ILE A 53 -2.25 -27.59 5.05
C ILE A 53 -1.82 -28.14 6.41
N GLY A 54 -2.72 -28.38 7.29
CA GLY A 54 -2.33 -29.06 8.52
C GLY A 54 -3.35 -28.99 9.64
N LYS A 55 -3.40 -30.06 10.37
CA LYS A 55 -3.98 -30.34 11.69
C LYS A 55 -5.35 -29.72 12.02
N LYS A 56 -6.22 -30.58 12.46
CA LYS A 56 -7.59 -30.29 12.97
C LYS A 56 -7.64 -29.22 14.07
N TYR A 57 -6.50 -28.89 14.68
CA TYR A 57 -6.36 -27.85 15.69
C TYR A 57 -5.09 -27.02 15.40
N LYS A 58 -5.25 -25.87 14.76
CA LYS A 58 -4.18 -24.89 14.55
C LYS A 58 -3.82 -24.24 15.88
N ARG A 59 -2.51 -24.12 16.17
CA ARG A 59 -2.05 -23.32 17.29
C ARG A 59 -2.34 -21.84 17.01
N ALA A 60 -2.55 -21.05 18.05
CA ALA A 60 -2.78 -19.60 17.93
C ALA A 60 -1.74 -18.91 17.04
N PHE A 61 -0.46 -19.25 17.25
CA PHE A 61 0.65 -18.76 16.47
C PHE A 61 0.52 -19.05 14.96
N GLU A 62 0.19 -20.28 14.58
CA GLU A 62 0.03 -20.69 13.18
C GLU A 62 -1.13 -19.92 12.50
N SER A 63 -2.20 -19.65 13.26
CA SER A 63 -3.32 -18.85 12.78
C SER A 63 -2.93 -17.40 12.57
N PHE A 64 -2.17 -16.79 13.47
CA PHE A 64 -1.69 -15.41 13.30
C PHE A 64 -0.74 -15.29 12.11
N MET A 65 0.16 -16.24 11.90
CA MET A 65 1.07 -16.27 10.75
C MET A 65 0.31 -16.39 9.42
N LEU A 66 -0.76 -17.19 9.38
CA LEU A 66 -1.62 -17.31 8.20
C LEU A 66 -2.27 -15.97 7.84
N TRP A 67 -2.86 -15.29 8.84
CA TRP A 67 -3.53 -14.02 8.63
C TRP A 67 -2.55 -12.90 8.32
N LEU A 68 -1.36 -12.92 8.91
CA LEU A 68 -0.27 -12.00 8.55
C LEU A 68 0.08 -12.15 7.07
N ALA A 69 0.37 -13.36 6.59
CA ALA A 69 0.71 -13.60 5.20
C ALA A 69 -0.44 -13.22 4.23
N PHE A 70 -1.71 -13.36 4.66
CA PHE A 70 -2.86 -12.91 3.90
C PHE A 70 -2.90 -11.39 3.73
N PHE A 71 -2.74 -10.63 4.82
CA PHE A 71 -2.73 -9.17 4.75
C PHE A 71 -1.47 -8.62 4.08
N ASP A 72 -0.32 -9.30 4.19
CA ASP A 72 0.88 -8.97 3.43
C ASP A 72 0.63 -9.06 1.91
N ASN A 73 -0.05 -10.12 1.45
CA ASN A 73 -0.42 -10.24 0.05
C ASN A 73 -1.35 -9.12 -0.42
N ILE A 74 -2.36 -8.76 0.38
CA ILE A 74 -3.25 -7.63 0.08
C ILE A 74 -2.43 -6.34 -0.04
N PHE A 75 -1.56 -6.08 0.93
CA PHE A 75 -0.73 -4.87 0.94
C PHE A 75 0.19 -4.79 -0.27
N ILE A 76 0.86 -5.88 -0.64
CA ILE A 76 1.73 -5.94 -1.82
C ILE A 76 0.93 -5.69 -3.10
N ILE A 77 -0.23 -6.32 -3.25
CA ILE A 77 -1.09 -6.11 -4.44
C ILE A 77 -1.51 -4.63 -4.53
N VAL A 78 -1.92 -4.02 -3.42
CA VAL A 78 -2.27 -2.60 -3.39
C VAL A 78 -1.08 -1.72 -3.79
N CYS A 79 0.12 -2.01 -3.27
CA CYS A 79 1.33 -1.26 -3.65
C CYS A 79 1.66 -1.40 -5.14
N LEU A 80 1.53 -2.60 -5.70
CA LEU A 80 1.77 -2.82 -7.13
C LEU A 80 0.75 -2.05 -8.00
N LEU A 81 -0.51 -2.04 -7.60
CA LEU A 81 -1.57 -1.33 -8.30
C LEU A 81 -1.41 0.20 -8.21
N LEU A 82 -0.96 0.73 -7.06
CA LEU A 82 -0.85 2.17 -6.84
C LEU A 82 0.44 2.78 -7.40
N TYR A 83 1.53 2.02 -7.45
CA TYR A 83 2.85 2.56 -7.79
C TYR A 83 3.47 1.91 -9.04
N ALA A 84 3.48 0.57 -9.14
CA ALA A 84 4.16 -0.09 -10.24
C ALA A 84 3.40 0.05 -11.58
N ILE A 85 2.09 -0.08 -11.56
CA ILE A 85 1.28 0.01 -12.79
C ILE A 85 1.24 1.43 -13.36
N PRO A 86 0.97 2.50 -12.58
CA PRO A 86 1.03 3.87 -13.11
C PRO A 86 2.39 4.22 -13.70
N GLU A 87 3.48 3.79 -13.05
CA GLU A 87 4.82 4.06 -13.55
C GLU A 87 5.11 3.34 -14.88
N TYR A 88 4.62 2.10 -15.02
CA TYR A 88 4.69 1.37 -16.28
C TYR A 88 3.87 2.02 -17.39
N LEU A 89 2.66 2.53 -17.07
CA LEU A 89 1.82 3.25 -18.03
C LEU A 89 2.50 4.54 -18.50
N ASN A 90 3.03 5.33 -17.57
CA ASN A 90 3.76 6.57 -17.87
C ASN A 90 4.99 6.30 -18.74
N TYR A 91 5.74 5.24 -18.47
CA TYR A 91 6.89 4.83 -19.30
C TYR A 91 6.46 4.55 -20.76
N ASN A 92 5.30 3.96 -20.97
CA ASN A 92 4.74 3.69 -22.30
C ASN A 92 3.99 4.89 -22.89
N LYS A 93 4.06 6.08 -22.29
CA LYS A 93 3.36 7.30 -22.70
C LYS A 93 1.83 7.13 -22.76
N ILE A 94 1.29 6.28 -21.91
CA ILE A 94 -0.14 6.11 -21.71
C ILE A 94 -0.53 6.95 -20.49
N ASP A 95 -1.54 7.81 -20.64
CA ASP A 95 -1.99 8.66 -19.54
C ASP A 95 -2.55 7.82 -18.39
N SER A 96 -1.89 7.93 -17.24
CA SER A 96 -2.28 7.22 -16.03
C SER A 96 -3.22 8.03 -15.12
N THR A 97 -3.60 9.22 -15.52
CA THR A 97 -4.38 10.17 -14.70
C THR A 97 -5.77 9.59 -14.38
N GLU A 98 -6.49 9.09 -15.37
CA GLU A 98 -7.79 8.45 -15.15
C GLU A 98 -7.68 7.20 -14.27
N TYR A 99 -6.69 6.35 -14.53
CA TYR A 99 -6.41 5.16 -13.74
C TYR A 99 -6.22 5.51 -12.26
N ASN A 100 -5.39 6.52 -11.97
CA ASN A 100 -5.12 6.97 -10.61
C ASN A 100 -6.36 7.58 -9.95
N ALA A 101 -7.13 8.38 -10.68
CA ALA A 101 -8.33 9.05 -10.16
C ALA A 101 -9.40 8.06 -9.66
N TYR A 102 -9.56 6.92 -10.33
CA TYR A 102 -10.54 5.91 -9.93
C TYR A 102 -10.04 4.97 -8.84
N LEU A 103 -8.74 4.62 -8.84
CA LEU A 103 -8.20 3.58 -7.96
C LEU A 103 -7.70 4.10 -6.61
N ILE A 104 -7.08 5.28 -6.56
CA ILE A 104 -6.51 5.84 -5.35
C ILE A 104 -7.53 5.91 -4.20
N PRO A 105 -8.77 6.45 -4.39
CA PRO A 105 -9.73 6.59 -3.30
C PRO A 105 -10.10 5.27 -2.61
N TRP A 106 -10.02 4.17 -3.33
CA TRP A 106 -10.36 2.83 -2.82
C TRP A 106 -9.14 2.06 -2.33
N LEU A 107 -8.06 2.08 -3.10
CA LEU A 107 -6.86 1.29 -2.79
C LEU A 107 -6.09 1.84 -1.60
N VAL A 108 -6.01 3.16 -1.43
CA VAL A 108 -5.29 3.76 -0.30
C VAL A 108 -5.89 3.35 1.05
N PRO A 109 -7.21 3.48 1.30
CA PRO A 109 -7.79 3.01 2.54
C PRO A 109 -7.61 1.50 2.78
N ILE A 110 -7.77 0.68 1.72
CA ILE A 110 -7.55 -0.77 1.81
C ILE A 110 -6.10 -1.08 2.20
N GLY A 111 -5.12 -0.41 1.58
CA GLY A 111 -3.71 -0.54 1.91
C GLY A 111 -3.41 -0.16 3.35
N GLN A 112 -4.01 0.93 3.86
CA GLN A 112 -3.84 1.37 5.25
C GLN A 112 -4.42 0.36 6.24
N VAL A 113 -5.58 -0.23 5.95
CA VAL A 113 -6.16 -1.32 6.78
C VAL A 113 -5.23 -2.51 6.79
N ALA A 114 -4.73 -2.94 5.62
CA ALA A 114 -3.81 -4.08 5.53
C ALA A 114 -2.51 -3.82 6.31
N ALA A 115 -1.90 -2.64 6.17
CA ALA A 115 -0.71 -2.25 6.91
C ALA A 115 -0.94 -2.25 8.44
N SER A 116 -2.08 -1.72 8.89
CA SER A 116 -2.45 -1.73 10.32
C SER A 116 -2.64 -3.15 10.84
N CYS A 117 -3.27 -4.03 10.08
CA CYS A 117 -3.39 -5.45 10.41
C CYS A 117 -2.03 -6.13 10.54
N ASN A 118 -1.11 -5.89 9.60
CA ASN A 118 0.22 -6.47 9.61
C ASN A 118 1.02 -6.09 10.87
N ILE A 119 0.96 -4.82 11.27
CA ILE A 119 1.60 -4.35 12.51
C ILE A 119 1.00 -5.06 13.73
N LEU A 120 -0.33 -5.11 13.83
CA LEU A 120 -1.01 -5.70 14.98
C LEU A 120 -0.81 -7.23 15.05
N PHE A 121 -0.80 -7.94 13.91
CA PHE A 121 -0.49 -9.37 13.87
C PHE A 121 0.95 -9.64 14.26
N THR A 122 1.92 -8.81 13.85
CA THR A 122 3.31 -8.93 14.26
C THR A 122 3.48 -8.78 15.77
N ILE A 123 2.78 -7.80 16.38
CA ILE A 123 2.74 -7.62 17.83
C ILE A 123 2.10 -8.84 18.52
N ALA A 124 0.99 -9.35 17.99
CA ALA A 124 0.30 -10.52 18.54
C ALA A 124 1.18 -11.78 18.49
N ILE A 125 1.92 -12.00 17.39
CA ILE A 125 2.87 -13.08 17.22
C ILE A 125 4.00 -12.98 18.25
N SER A 126 4.57 -11.81 18.42
CA SER A 126 5.62 -11.54 19.40
C SER A 126 5.14 -11.81 20.82
N TYR A 127 3.92 -11.40 21.14
CA TYR A 127 3.29 -11.63 22.44
C TYR A 127 3.00 -13.13 22.71
N GLU A 128 2.55 -13.88 21.70
CA GLU A 128 2.35 -15.32 21.83
C GLU A 128 3.69 -16.05 22.04
N ARG A 129 4.76 -15.62 21.37
CA ARG A 129 6.09 -16.16 21.59
C ARG A 129 6.59 -15.89 23.01
N TYR A 130 6.41 -14.67 23.50
CA TYR A 130 6.74 -14.33 24.89
C TYR A 130 6.00 -15.23 25.89
N LYS A 131 4.70 -15.47 25.72
CA LYS A 131 3.91 -16.35 26.59
C LYS A 131 4.41 -17.80 26.60
N VAL A 132 4.81 -18.34 25.45
CA VAL A 132 5.37 -19.69 25.34
C VAL A 132 6.62 -19.85 26.18
N VAL A 133 7.49 -18.82 26.20
CA VAL A 133 8.74 -18.83 26.95
C VAL A 133 8.53 -18.65 28.45
N CYS A 134 7.65 -17.69 28.84
CA CYS A 134 7.47 -17.33 30.25
C CYS A 134 6.53 -18.26 31.02
N ASN A 135 5.48 -18.82 30.33
CA ASN A 135 4.44 -19.62 30.98
C ASN A 135 4.08 -20.89 30.17
N PRO A 136 4.99 -21.87 30.02
CA PRO A 136 4.80 -23.02 29.12
C PRO A 136 3.64 -23.94 29.52
N LEU A 137 3.34 -24.06 30.82
CA LEU A 137 2.27 -24.95 31.31
C LEU A 137 0.88 -24.39 31.03
N GLN A 138 0.66 -23.09 31.19
CA GLN A 138 -0.63 -22.47 30.93
C GLN A 138 -0.93 -22.36 29.43
N HIS A 139 0.09 -22.27 28.58
CA HIS A 139 -0.07 -22.17 27.14
C HIS A 139 -0.63 -23.48 26.53
N ARG A 140 -0.31 -24.64 27.10
CA ARG A 140 -0.80 -25.95 26.62
C ARG A 140 -2.31 -26.15 26.78
N ALA A 141 -2.92 -25.48 27.74
CA ALA A 141 -4.35 -25.59 28.06
C ALA A 141 -5.26 -24.67 27.24
N ARG A 142 -4.68 -23.69 26.49
CA ARG A 142 -5.47 -22.73 25.72
C ARG A 142 -5.92 -23.30 24.38
N SER A 143 -7.25 -23.33 24.17
CA SER A 143 -7.88 -23.87 22.96
C SER A 143 -7.73 -22.94 21.75
N ALA A 144 -7.82 -23.51 20.56
CA ALA A 144 -7.82 -22.79 19.26
C ALA A 144 -8.92 -21.71 19.14
N GLN A 145 -10.01 -21.84 19.91
CA GLN A 145 -11.13 -20.90 19.93
C GLN A 145 -10.74 -19.49 20.42
N PHE A 146 -9.76 -19.40 21.31
CA PHE A 146 -9.23 -18.12 21.81
C PHE A 146 -8.52 -17.34 20.70
N SER A 147 -7.88 -18.04 19.77
CA SER A 147 -7.16 -17.41 18.63
C SER A 147 -8.09 -16.66 17.68
N SER A 148 -9.24 -17.26 17.32
CA SER A 148 -10.20 -16.65 16.37
C SER A 148 -10.77 -15.33 16.89
N THR A 149 -11.04 -15.24 18.19
CA THR A 149 -11.56 -14.01 18.80
C THR A 149 -10.54 -12.87 18.76
N HIS A 150 -9.25 -13.16 18.97
CA HIS A 150 -8.20 -12.15 18.87
C HIS A 150 -7.97 -11.68 17.44
N ILE A 151 -8.02 -12.59 16.46
CA ILE A 151 -7.93 -12.26 15.04
C ILE A 151 -9.04 -11.29 14.65
N LEU A 152 -10.28 -11.60 15.01
CA LEU A 152 -11.43 -10.75 14.72
C LEU A 152 -11.31 -9.37 15.37
N ARG A 153 -10.81 -9.29 16.60
CA ARG A 153 -10.57 -8.00 17.29
C ARG A 153 -9.51 -7.16 16.58
N ILE A 154 -8.42 -7.77 16.10
CA ILE A 154 -7.37 -7.07 15.35
C ILE A 154 -7.96 -6.49 14.07
N ILE A 155 -8.69 -7.28 13.29
CA ILE A 155 -9.30 -6.84 12.04
C ILE A 155 -10.32 -5.72 12.31
N ALA A 156 -11.23 -5.90 13.28
CA ALA A 156 -12.23 -4.90 13.64
C ALA A 156 -11.59 -3.59 14.09
N PHE A 157 -10.56 -3.66 14.92
CA PHE A 157 -9.82 -2.47 15.38
C PHE A 157 -9.15 -1.76 14.20
N SER A 158 -8.50 -2.49 13.29
CA SER A 158 -7.86 -1.91 12.10
C SER A 158 -8.87 -1.22 11.17
N LEU A 159 -10.04 -1.80 10.99
CA LEU A 159 -11.13 -1.20 10.20
C LEU A 159 -11.66 0.09 10.84
N ILE A 160 -11.94 0.06 12.14
CA ILE A 160 -12.43 1.24 12.88
C ILE A 160 -11.38 2.35 12.87
N TYR A 161 -10.12 2.02 13.14
CA TYR A 161 -9.01 2.98 13.16
C TYR A 161 -8.81 3.68 11.81
N ASN A 162 -8.93 2.93 10.71
CA ASN A 162 -8.75 3.48 9.37
C ASN A 162 -10.07 3.96 8.72
N SER A 163 -11.20 3.95 9.43
CA SER A 163 -12.51 4.32 8.87
C SER A 163 -12.53 5.76 8.31
N SER A 164 -11.81 6.70 8.94
CA SER A 164 -11.70 8.08 8.47
C SER A 164 -11.07 8.19 7.09
N LYS A 165 -10.15 7.28 6.76
CA LYS A 165 -9.43 7.29 5.46
C LYS A 165 -10.32 7.01 4.26
N PHE A 166 -11.46 6.34 4.46
CA PHE A 166 -12.45 6.11 3.41
C PHE A 166 -13.21 7.38 2.99
N PHE A 167 -13.23 8.39 3.86
CA PHE A 167 -13.91 9.66 3.60
C PHE A 167 -12.95 10.78 3.19
N GLU A 168 -11.66 10.55 3.29
CA GLU A 168 -10.61 11.55 3.04
C GLU A 168 -10.41 11.81 1.53
N TRP A 169 -10.65 10.81 0.70
CA TRP A 169 -10.39 10.87 -0.74
C TRP A 169 -11.67 11.07 -1.54
N LYS A 170 -11.69 12.05 -2.43
CA LYS A 170 -12.76 12.27 -3.39
C LYS A 170 -12.18 12.46 -4.79
N THR A 171 -12.80 11.81 -5.77
CA THR A 171 -12.54 12.07 -7.18
C THR A 171 -13.37 13.24 -7.63
N VAL A 172 -12.74 14.28 -8.13
CA VAL A 172 -13.41 15.44 -8.74
C VAL A 172 -13.05 15.43 -10.22
N VAL A 173 -14.09 15.42 -11.07
CA VAL A 173 -13.94 15.47 -12.52
C VAL A 173 -14.09 16.92 -12.93
N PHE A 174 -13.06 17.50 -13.53
CA PHE A 174 -13.12 18.81 -14.16
C PHE A 174 -13.29 18.62 -15.67
N ASP A 175 -14.28 19.27 -16.25
CA ASP A 175 -14.38 19.43 -17.70
C ASP A 175 -13.53 20.65 -18.10
N ASP A 176 -12.41 20.40 -18.76
CA ASP A 176 -11.61 21.47 -19.35
C ASP A 176 -12.11 21.69 -20.79
N GLU A 177 -12.49 22.92 -21.12
CA GLU A 177 -13.12 23.29 -22.39
C GLU A 177 -12.22 23.04 -23.62
N ASN A 178 -10.90 22.86 -23.39
CA ASN A 178 -9.91 22.71 -24.45
C ASN A 178 -9.35 21.29 -24.61
N ASP A 179 -9.40 20.42 -23.59
CA ASP A 179 -8.68 19.13 -23.57
C ASP A 179 -9.55 17.91 -23.18
N GLY A 180 -10.85 18.09 -23.00
CA GLY A 180 -11.74 17.01 -22.58
C GLY A 180 -11.76 16.81 -21.06
N LYS A 181 -12.38 15.70 -20.61
CA LYS A 181 -12.57 15.40 -19.19
C LYS A 181 -11.26 15.07 -18.49
N VAL A 182 -10.81 15.91 -17.58
CA VAL A 182 -9.66 15.65 -16.72
C VAL A 182 -10.16 15.22 -15.34
N SER A 183 -9.86 13.99 -14.94
CA SER A 183 -10.19 13.47 -13.63
C SER A 183 -9.05 13.72 -12.66
N THR A 184 -9.28 14.47 -11.59
CA THR A 184 -8.26 14.77 -10.57
C THR A 184 -8.69 14.19 -9.23
N VAL A 185 -7.73 13.67 -8.47
CA VAL A 185 -7.97 13.19 -7.10
C VAL A 185 -7.76 14.34 -6.13
N CYS A 186 -8.75 14.63 -5.33
CA CYS A 186 -8.69 15.69 -4.34
C CYS A 186 -8.70 15.12 -2.92
N TRP A 187 -7.85 15.69 -2.06
CA TRP A 187 -7.93 15.47 -0.62
C TRP A 187 -9.10 16.26 -0.04
N ALA A 188 -10.00 15.59 0.63
CA ALA A 188 -11.06 16.23 1.40
C ALA A 188 -10.60 16.38 2.86
N ASP A 189 -9.81 17.41 3.17
CA ASP A 189 -9.65 17.82 4.55
C ASP A 189 -10.92 18.54 5.03
N THR A 190 -11.23 18.43 6.33
CA THR A 190 -12.46 18.92 6.95
C THR A 190 -12.71 20.42 6.72
N PHE A 191 -11.70 21.18 6.29
CA PHE A 191 -11.76 22.64 6.07
C PHE A 191 -11.29 23.11 4.69
N HIS A 192 -10.51 22.32 3.92
CA HIS A 192 -10.02 22.72 2.60
C HIS A 192 -9.90 21.51 1.67
N THR A 193 -10.49 21.61 0.49
CA THR A 193 -10.25 20.65 -0.59
C THR A 193 -8.97 21.08 -1.34
N VAL A 194 -7.88 20.37 -1.13
CA VAL A 194 -6.64 20.59 -1.88
C VAL A 194 -6.61 19.63 -3.05
N CYS A 195 -6.78 20.17 -4.25
CA CYS A 195 -6.63 19.43 -5.50
C CYS A 195 -5.20 19.58 -6.01
N SER A 196 -4.46 18.50 -6.11
CA SER A 196 -3.21 18.52 -6.85
C SER A 196 -3.50 18.15 -8.30
N ARG A 197 -3.43 19.14 -9.17
CA ARG A 197 -3.44 18.92 -10.61
C ARG A 197 -2.10 18.30 -10.96
N THR A 198 -2.05 17.04 -11.32
CA THR A 198 -0.90 16.47 -12.01
C THR A 198 -0.95 16.95 -13.45
N SER A 199 -0.47 18.18 -13.67
CA SER A 199 -0.18 18.62 -15.04
C SER A 199 1.08 17.89 -15.48
N ASN A 200 0.95 16.99 -16.42
CA ASN A 200 2.08 16.55 -17.22
C ASN A 200 2.45 17.74 -18.13
N VAL A 201 3.56 18.42 -17.83
CA VAL A 201 4.31 19.25 -18.77
C VAL A 201 5.43 18.41 -19.30
#